data_0e695e2091a95cb34c19d313a8545f83
#
_entry.id   0e695e2091a95cb34c19d313a8545f83
#
_cell.length_a   1.000
_cell.length_b   1.000
_cell.length_c   1.000
_cell.angle_alpha   90.00
_cell.angle_beta   90.00
_cell.angle_gamma   90.00
#
_symmetry.space_group_name_H-M   'P 1'
#
loop_
_entity.id
_entity.type
_entity.pdbx_description
1 polymer ?
#
loop_
_entity_poly.entity_id
_entity_poly.type
_entity_poly.pdbx_seq_one_letter_code
_entity_poly.pdbx_strand_id
1 'polypeptide(L)'
;MFHFMKPKPGLLSPLIRSDVQGLILARLFLNAGADYTITELADFAYTSVPTAMREVDRLVEAEYVLDKSLGRVRLIRANEGHVLFQAIFQVVAHSYGPAAILPSALRNLFGLQQAFICGEWAARLAQRPGPIPAEIDLLLVGNMNRIDASRALANAEKVIGKTINVQFASNFDWEREGSDYIRQVKQNPLLELQVA
;
A
#
# COMPACT_ATOMS: atom_id res chain seq x y z
N MET A 1 -27.10 3.65 2.70
CA MET A 1 -26.65 2.44 1.97
C MET A 1 -25.34 2.82 1.30
N PHE A 2 -24.19 2.61 1.96
CA PHE A 2 -22.89 3.00 1.43
C PHE A 2 -22.49 1.99 0.36
N HIS A 3 -22.47 2.43 -0.89
CA HIS A 3 -21.90 1.68 -2.00
C HIS A 3 -20.38 1.69 -1.81
N PHE A 4 -19.84 0.63 -1.21
CA PHE A 4 -18.41 0.36 -1.26
C PHE A 4 -18.05 0.12 -2.73
N MET A 5 -17.39 1.10 -3.36
CA MET A 5 -16.75 0.86 -4.65
C MET A 5 -15.72 -0.26 -4.44
N LYS A 6 -16.01 -1.45 -5.00
CA LYS A 6 -14.98 -2.49 -5.09
C LYS A 6 -13.77 -1.89 -5.81
N PRO A 7 -12.57 -1.97 -5.25
CA PRO A 7 -11.37 -1.56 -5.99
C PRO A 7 -11.36 -2.32 -7.32
N LYS A 8 -10.93 -1.65 -8.39
CA LYS A 8 -10.73 -2.33 -9.69
C LYS A 8 -9.88 -3.58 -9.43
N PRO A 9 -10.19 -4.73 -10.06
CA PRO A 9 -9.35 -5.92 -9.92
C PRO A 9 -7.91 -5.52 -10.18
N GLY A 10 -7.02 -5.80 -9.22
CA GLY A 10 -5.61 -5.45 -9.32
C GLY A 10 -4.99 -6.08 -10.57
N LEU A 11 -3.88 -5.55 -11.04
CA LEU A 11 -3.11 -6.07 -12.19
C LEU A 11 -2.86 -7.59 -12.11
N LEU A 12 -2.92 -8.16 -10.91
CA LEU A 12 -2.71 -9.58 -10.63
C LEU A 12 -3.98 -10.42 -10.61
N SER A 13 -5.15 -9.81 -10.79
CA SER A 13 -6.43 -10.57 -10.79
C SER A 13 -6.40 -11.84 -11.67
N PRO A 14 -5.68 -11.88 -12.81
CA PRO A 14 -5.50 -13.11 -13.56
C PRO A 14 -4.53 -14.13 -12.93
N LEU A 15 -3.62 -13.70 -12.04
CA LEU A 15 -2.59 -14.54 -11.41
C LEU A 15 -2.96 -14.94 -9.99
N ILE A 16 -3.72 -14.13 -9.29
CA ILE A 16 -4.23 -14.38 -7.94
C ILE A 16 -5.62 -14.99 -8.08
N ARG A 17 -5.81 -16.13 -7.45
CA ARG A 17 -7.01 -16.97 -7.58
C ARG A 17 -8.30 -16.27 -7.10
N SER A 18 -8.21 -15.29 -6.20
CA SER A 18 -9.34 -14.51 -5.70
C SER A 18 -8.90 -13.17 -5.13
N ASP A 19 -9.81 -12.19 -5.13
CA ASP A 19 -9.57 -10.88 -4.48
C ASP A 19 -9.28 -11.05 -2.98
N VAL A 20 -9.92 -12.02 -2.32
CA VAL A 20 -9.68 -12.36 -0.91
C VAL A 20 -8.22 -12.74 -0.68
N GLN A 21 -7.66 -13.61 -1.51
CA GLN A 21 -6.25 -13.99 -1.42
C GLN A 21 -5.33 -12.79 -1.61
N GLY A 22 -5.62 -11.95 -2.61
CA GLY A 22 -4.85 -10.73 -2.87
C GLY A 22 -4.85 -9.75 -1.71
N LEU A 23 -6.00 -9.52 -1.08
CA LEU A 23 -6.15 -8.65 0.06
C LEU A 23 -5.45 -9.20 1.32
N ILE A 24 -5.54 -10.51 1.58
CA ILE A 24 -4.81 -11.17 2.69
C ILE A 24 -3.30 -11.03 2.48
N LEU A 25 -2.79 -11.31 1.28
CA LEU A 25 -1.37 -11.10 0.95
C LEU A 25 -0.97 -9.64 1.12
N ALA A 26 -1.80 -8.70 0.67
CA ALA A 26 -1.55 -7.27 0.84
C ALA A 26 -1.42 -6.90 2.32
N ARG A 27 -2.36 -7.33 3.15
CA ARG A 27 -2.32 -7.03 4.59
C ARG A 27 -1.06 -7.55 5.26
N LEU A 28 -0.66 -8.79 4.94
CA LEU A 28 0.49 -9.45 5.53
C LEU A 28 1.82 -8.90 4.99
N PHE A 29 1.97 -8.83 3.67
CA PHE A 29 3.27 -8.50 3.05
C PHE A 29 3.58 -7.01 3.03
N LEU A 30 2.58 -6.13 2.94
CA LEU A 30 2.81 -4.67 3.03
C LEU A 30 3.00 -4.20 4.46
N ASN A 31 2.69 -5.04 5.45
CA ASN A 31 2.86 -4.77 6.88
C ASN A 31 3.66 -5.91 7.55
N ALA A 32 4.71 -6.39 6.88
CA ALA A 32 5.56 -7.44 7.44
C ALA A 32 6.10 -7.02 8.82
N GLY A 33 6.24 -7.98 9.70
CA GLY A 33 6.54 -7.74 11.10
C GLY A 33 5.32 -7.61 12.02
N ALA A 34 4.13 -7.30 11.49
CA ALA A 34 2.88 -7.28 12.27
C ALA A 34 2.22 -8.67 12.32
N ASP A 35 1.63 -8.98 13.49
CA ASP A 35 0.84 -10.20 13.70
C ASP A 35 -0.65 -9.88 13.49
N TYR A 36 -1.37 -10.77 12.80
CA TYR A 36 -2.80 -10.65 12.55
C TYR A 36 -3.53 -11.93 12.94
N THR A 37 -4.70 -11.79 13.53
CA THR A 37 -5.64 -12.91 13.75
C THR A 37 -6.37 -13.24 12.45
N ILE A 38 -6.92 -14.46 12.35
CA ILE A 38 -7.76 -14.86 11.21
C ILE A 38 -8.99 -13.96 11.07
N THR A 39 -9.55 -13.50 12.20
CA THR A 39 -10.71 -12.58 12.18
C THR A 39 -10.34 -11.23 11.57
N GLU A 40 -9.22 -10.62 11.99
CA GLU A 40 -8.75 -9.35 11.40
C GLU A 40 -8.45 -9.48 9.91
N LEU A 41 -7.88 -10.61 9.47
CA LEU A 41 -7.65 -10.87 8.05
C LEU A 41 -8.95 -11.05 7.27
N ALA A 42 -9.95 -11.72 7.87
CA ALA A 42 -11.27 -11.90 7.28
C ALA A 42 -12.01 -10.56 7.12
N ASP A 43 -11.99 -9.73 8.16
CA ASP A 43 -12.60 -8.40 8.15
C ASP A 43 -11.94 -7.50 7.09
N PHE A 44 -10.60 -7.49 7.04
CA PHE A 44 -9.85 -6.71 6.06
C PHE A 44 -10.12 -7.16 4.61
N ALA A 45 -10.24 -8.48 4.39
CA ALA A 45 -10.51 -9.06 3.07
C ALA A 45 -12.00 -9.11 2.71
N TYR A 46 -12.87 -8.54 3.54
CA TYR A 46 -14.34 -8.54 3.36
C TYR A 46 -14.91 -9.93 3.12
N THR A 47 -14.46 -10.92 3.90
CA THR A 47 -14.82 -12.32 3.73
C THR A 47 -15.21 -12.98 5.05
N SER A 48 -15.67 -14.23 4.99
CA SER A 48 -15.94 -15.02 6.19
C SER A 48 -14.66 -15.58 6.80
N VAL A 49 -14.65 -15.76 8.14
CA VAL A 49 -13.54 -16.37 8.88
C VAL A 49 -13.15 -17.75 8.30
N PRO A 50 -14.10 -18.66 7.98
CA PRO A 50 -13.74 -19.94 7.35
C PRO A 50 -13.06 -19.79 5.97
N THR A 51 -13.40 -18.77 5.19
CA THR A 51 -12.77 -18.50 3.90
C THR A 51 -11.35 -17.95 4.09
N ALA A 52 -11.16 -16.97 4.99
CA ALA A 52 -9.86 -16.45 5.34
C ALA A 52 -8.93 -17.56 5.88
N MET A 53 -9.46 -18.43 6.77
CA MET A 53 -8.72 -19.56 7.32
C MET A 53 -8.18 -20.48 6.22
N ARG A 54 -9.02 -20.87 5.25
CA ARG A 54 -8.57 -21.74 4.14
C ARG A 54 -7.48 -21.09 3.28
N GLU A 55 -7.56 -19.78 3.04
CA GLU A 55 -6.49 -19.09 2.30
C GLU A 55 -5.21 -18.99 3.14
N VAL A 56 -5.32 -18.69 4.42
CA VAL A 56 -4.16 -18.64 5.33
C VAL A 56 -3.51 -20.02 5.47
N ASP A 57 -4.28 -21.10 5.63
CA ASP A 57 -3.74 -22.47 5.76
C ASP A 57 -2.87 -22.85 4.55
N ARG A 58 -3.26 -22.45 3.33
CA ARG A 58 -2.44 -22.63 2.13
C ARG A 58 -1.16 -21.82 2.12
N LEU A 59 -1.22 -20.60 2.66
CA LEU A 59 -0.03 -19.75 2.78
C LEU A 59 0.95 -20.30 3.83
N VAL A 60 0.42 -20.90 4.91
CA VAL A 60 1.20 -21.60 5.93
C VAL A 60 1.85 -22.86 5.35
N GLU A 61 1.09 -23.68 4.61
CA GLU A 61 1.60 -24.89 3.96
C GLU A 61 2.73 -24.57 2.96
N ALA A 62 2.65 -23.41 2.29
CA ALA A 62 3.69 -22.93 1.38
C ALA A 62 4.82 -22.16 2.11
N GLU A 63 4.77 -22.06 3.43
CA GLU A 63 5.73 -21.32 4.28
C GLU A 63 5.84 -19.81 3.95
N TYR A 64 4.90 -19.25 3.22
CA TYR A 64 4.87 -17.82 2.90
C TYR A 64 4.55 -16.96 4.13
N VAL A 65 3.89 -17.56 5.12
CA VAL A 65 3.54 -16.91 6.38
C VAL A 65 3.92 -17.81 7.55
N LEU A 66 4.20 -17.16 8.68
CA LEU A 66 4.44 -17.83 9.95
C LEU A 66 3.11 -17.88 10.73
N ASP A 67 2.84 -19.02 11.35
CA ASP A 67 1.71 -19.27 12.23
C ASP A 67 2.19 -19.47 13.66
N LYS A 68 1.75 -18.60 14.57
CA LYS A 68 2.08 -18.67 15.98
C LYS A 68 0.81 -18.73 16.81
N SER A 69 0.71 -19.69 17.70
CA SER A 69 -0.39 -19.80 18.66
C SER A 69 -0.10 -19.01 19.93
N LEU A 70 -1.01 -18.14 20.32
CA LEU A 70 -1.01 -17.47 21.61
C LEU A 70 -2.31 -17.87 22.38
N GLY A 71 -2.19 -18.88 23.21
CA GLY A 71 -3.37 -19.50 23.83
C GLY A 71 -4.29 -20.13 22.78
N ARG A 72 -5.51 -19.60 22.64
CA ARG A 72 -6.51 -20.04 21.65
C ARG A 72 -6.49 -19.22 20.36
N VAL A 73 -5.63 -18.21 20.27
CA VAL A 73 -5.58 -17.29 19.14
C VAL A 73 -4.44 -17.68 18.23
N ARG A 74 -4.71 -17.83 16.92
CA ARG A 74 -3.69 -17.95 15.86
C ARG A 74 -3.28 -16.56 15.42
N LEU A 75 -1.97 -16.31 15.41
CA LEU A 75 -1.36 -15.08 14.95
C LEU A 75 -0.55 -15.38 13.68
N ILE A 76 -0.90 -14.71 12.61
CA ILE A 76 -0.32 -14.90 11.27
C ILE A 76 0.54 -13.69 10.94
N ARG A 77 1.75 -13.96 10.43
CA ARG A 77 2.71 -12.94 10.00
C ARG A 77 3.36 -13.35 8.69
N ALA A 78 3.72 -12.40 7.83
CA ALA A 78 4.52 -12.70 6.65
C ALA A 78 5.90 -13.29 7.06
N ASN A 79 6.34 -14.31 6.34
CA ASN A 79 7.65 -14.91 6.56
C ASN A 79 8.72 -14.13 5.76
N GLU A 80 9.34 -13.14 6.41
CA GLU A 80 10.38 -12.30 5.80
C GLU A 80 11.65 -13.09 5.43
N GLY A 81 11.85 -14.27 6.03
CA GLY A 81 12.97 -15.18 5.70
C GLY A 81 12.71 -16.08 4.48
N HIS A 82 11.50 -16.09 3.95
CA HIS A 82 11.17 -16.93 2.79
C HIS A 82 11.84 -16.41 1.51
N VAL A 83 12.41 -17.31 0.70
CA VAL A 83 13.15 -16.97 -0.53
C VAL A 83 12.35 -16.11 -1.51
N LEU A 84 11.03 -16.28 -1.57
CA LEU A 84 10.14 -15.52 -2.44
C LEU A 84 9.53 -14.26 -1.77
N PHE A 85 9.91 -13.95 -0.52
CA PHE A 85 9.31 -12.82 0.20
C PHE A 85 9.38 -11.52 -0.60
N GLN A 86 10.57 -11.16 -1.10
CA GLN A 86 10.76 -9.93 -1.88
C GLN A 86 9.96 -9.92 -3.19
N ALA A 87 9.89 -11.06 -3.87
CA ALA A 87 9.11 -11.17 -5.10
C ALA A 87 7.60 -10.99 -4.83
N ILE A 88 7.08 -11.66 -3.80
CA ILE A 88 5.67 -11.51 -3.38
C ILE A 88 5.38 -10.08 -2.94
N PHE A 89 6.28 -9.48 -2.13
CA PHE A 89 6.16 -8.07 -1.73
C PHE A 89 6.04 -7.15 -2.96
N GLN A 90 6.93 -7.27 -3.95
CA GLN A 90 6.89 -6.44 -5.15
C GLN A 90 5.58 -6.59 -5.92
N VAL A 91 5.16 -7.82 -6.14
CA VAL A 91 3.91 -8.13 -6.81
C VAL A 91 2.72 -7.49 -6.08
N VAL A 92 2.65 -7.64 -4.77
CA VAL A 92 1.58 -7.12 -3.93
C VAL A 92 1.64 -5.60 -3.82
N ALA A 93 2.84 -5.01 -3.68
CA ALA A 93 3.04 -3.57 -3.56
C ALA A 93 2.59 -2.81 -4.82
N HIS A 94 2.82 -3.37 -6.01
CA HIS A 94 2.35 -2.79 -7.26
C HIS A 94 0.84 -2.96 -7.50
N SER A 95 0.21 -3.99 -6.93
CA SER A 95 -1.19 -4.32 -7.21
C SER A 95 -2.18 -3.86 -6.14
N TYR A 96 -1.75 -3.84 -4.89
CA TYR A 96 -2.57 -3.51 -3.72
C TYR A 96 -1.94 -2.43 -2.84
N GLY A 97 -0.74 -1.98 -3.18
CA GLY A 97 0.00 -0.96 -2.42
C GLY A 97 -0.40 0.47 -2.76
N PRO A 98 0.35 1.45 -2.23
CA PRO A 98 0.06 2.87 -2.40
C PRO A 98 -0.07 3.29 -3.86
N ALA A 99 0.77 2.78 -4.75
CA ALA A 99 0.75 3.11 -6.18
C ALA A 99 -0.55 2.70 -6.89
N ALA A 100 -1.22 1.65 -6.41
CA ALA A 100 -2.50 1.19 -6.97
C ALA A 100 -3.71 1.95 -6.37
N ILE A 101 -3.61 2.39 -5.12
CA ILE A 101 -4.74 2.95 -4.36
C ILE A 101 -4.80 4.48 -4.48
N LEU A 102 -3.65 5.17 -4.35
CA LEU A 102 -3.59 6.63 -4.29
C LEU A 102 -4.14 7.33 -5.55
N PRO A 103 -3.93 6.85 -6.78
CA PRO A 103 -4.49 7.51 -7.96
C PRO A 103 -6.00 7.69 -7.89
N SER A 104 -6.73 6.68 -7.41
CA SER A 104 -8.19 6.76 -7.28
C SER A 104 -8.64 7.73 -6.19
N ALA A 105 -7.89 7.82 -5.09
CA ALA A 105 -8.17 8.75 -4.00
C ALA A 105 -7.94 10.22 -4.40
N LEU A 106 -6.94 10.45 -5.26
CA LEU A 106 -6.52 11.79 -5.68
C LEU A 106 -7.24 12.30 -6.94
N ARG A 107 -7.94 11.44 -7.68
CA ARG A 107 -8.53 11.75 -9.00
C ARG A 107 -9.37 13.04 -9.03
N ASN A 108 -10.12 13.30 -7.97
CA ASN A 108 -11.05 14.44 -7.90
C ASN A 108 -10.49 15.61 -7.08
N LEU A 109 -9.19 15.62 -6.77
CA LEU A 109 -8.57 16.70 -6.02
C LEU A 109 -8.32 17.90 -6.95
N PHE A 110 -9.15 18.92 -6.80
CA PHE A 110 -9.06 20.12 -7.63
C PHE A 110 -7.72 20.83 -7.41
N GLY A 111 -7.08 21.24 -8.49
CA GLY A 111 -5.80 21.96 -8.49
C GLY A 111 -4.57 21.05 -8.37
N LEU A 112 -4.74 19.72 -8.25
CA LEU A 112 -3.65 18.75 -8.36
C LEU A 112 -3.21 18.64 -9.83
N GLN A 113 -1.90 18.69 -10.07
CA GLN A 113 -1.32 18.50 -11.39
C GLN A 113 -0.46 17.24 -11.46
N GLN A 114 0.37 17.02 -10.44
CA GLN A 114 1.21 15.82 -10.34
C GLN A 114 1.20 15.30 -8.90
N ALA A 115 1.38 14.00 -8.75
CA ALA A 115 1.54 13.35 -7.46
C ALA A 115 2.64 12.30 -7.53
N PHE A 116 3.48 12.24 -6.51
CA PHE A 116 4.64 11.35 -6.46
C PHE A 116 4.71 10.63 -5.12
N ILE A 117 4.91 9.31 -5.18
CA ILE A 117 5.45 8.58 -4.01
C ILE A 117 6.95 8.79 -4.00
N CYS A 118 7.50 9.20 -2.87
CA CYS A 118 8.92 9.43 -2.67
C CYS A 118 9.46 8.65 -1.45
N GLY A 119 10.71 8.91 -1.08
CA GLY A 119 11.32 8.30 0.10
C GLY A 119 11.47 6.78 0.02
N GLU A 120 11.33 6.15 1.18
CA GLU A 120 11.58 4.72 1.35
C GLU A 120 10.63 3.83 0.51
N TRP A 121 9.34 4.21 0.37
CA TRP A 121 8.40 3.46 -0.47
C TRP A 121 8.79 3.46 -1.94
N ALA A 122 9.18 4.63 -2.48
CA ALA A 122 9.67 4.71 -3.84
C ALA A 122 10.94 3.87 -4.03
N ALA A 123 11.84 3.89 -3.04
CA ALA A 123 13.03 3.05 -3.04
C ALA A 123 12.70 1.55 -3.06
N ARG A 124 11.71 1.10 -2.25
CA ARG A 124 11.27 -0.31 -2.26
C ARG A 124 10.62 -0.71 -3.59
N LEU A 125 9.79 0.16 -4.16
CA LEU A 125 9.18 -0.08 -5.48
C LEU A 125 10.24 -0.12 -6.60
N ALA A 126 11.32 0.66 -6.47
CA ALA A 126 12.49 0.60 -7.33
C ALA A 126 13.46 -0.57 -7.00
N GLN A 127 13.00 -1.55 -6.22
CA GLN A 127 13.74 -2.77 -5.83
C GLN A 127 15.04 -2.51 -5.04
N ARG A 128 15.20 -1.32 -4.44
CA ARG A 128 16.32 -1.07 -3.54
C ARG A 128 16.15 -1.87 -2.25
N PRO A 129 17.18 -2.53 -1.72
CA PRO A 129 17.09 -3.31 -0.48
C PRO A 129 16.74 -2.43 0.72
N GLY A 130 16.05 -2.99 1.71
CA GLY A 130 15.73 -2.35 2.99
C GLY A 130 14.42 -2.85 3.60
N PRO A 131 14.08 -2.42 4.82
CA PRO A 131 12.85 -2.81 5.49
C PRO A 131 11.62 -2.26 4.76
N ILE A 132 10.46 -2.84 5.03
CA ILE A 132 9.19 -2.31 4.54
C ILE A 132 8.88 -1.03 5.33
N PRO A 133 8.67 0.11 4.64
CA PRO A 133 8.45 1.38 5.31
C PRO A 133 7.14 1.40 6.10
N ALA A 134 7.16 2.01 7.30
CA ALA A 134 5.98 2.18 8.14
C ALA A 134 5.02 3.24 7.59
N GLU A 135 5.56 4.25 6.91
CA GLU A 135 4.83 5.41 6.41
C GLU A 135 5.05 5.60 4.92
N ILE A 136 4.16 6.34 4.27
CA ILE A 136 4.22 6.64 2.84
C ILE A 136 4.48 8.13 2.69
N ASP A 137 5.60 8.50 2.07
CA ASP A 137 5.87 9.89 1.72
C ASP A 137 5.26 10.20 0.36
N LEU A 138 4.33 11.16 0.35
CA LEU A 138 3.58 11.60 -0.82
C LEU A 138 3.84 13.08 -1.09
N LEU A 139 4.30 13.41 -2.29
CA LEU A 139 4.44 14.79 -2.75
C LEU A 139 3.32 15.11 -3.73
N LEU A 140 2.56 16.15 -3.43
CA LEU A 140 1.51 16.69 -4.30
C LEU A 140 1.97 18.03 -4.89
N VAL A 141 1.94 18.13 -6.21
CA VAL A 141 2.34 19.32 -6.96
C VAL A 141 1.12 19.98 -7.59
N GLY A 142 0.96 21.27 -7.35
CA GLY A 142 -0.14 22.07 -7.86
C GLY A 142 -0.65 23.11 -6.86
N ASN A 143 -1.87 23.60 -7.08
CA ASN A 143 -2.53 24.59 -6.22
C ASN A 143 -3.82 24.03 -5.63
N MET A 144 -3.69 22.97 -4.83
CA MET A 144 -4.82 22.30 -4.20
C MET A 144 -5.06 22.79 -2.77
N ASN A 145 -6.30 22.65 -2.31
CA ASN A 145 -6.64 22.87 -0.90
C ASN A 145 -6.09 21.72 -0.04
N ARG A 146 -5.32 22.06 1.00
CA ARG A 146 -4.70 21.05 1.88
C ARG A 146 -5.71 20.24 2.69
N ILE A 147 -6.84 20.84 3.07
CA ILE A 147 -7.92 20.16 3.81
C ILE A 147 -8.60 19.12 2.90
N ASP A 148 -8.84 19.46 1.64
CA ASP A 148 -9.43 18.54 0.68
C ASP A 148 -8.48 17.39 0.35
N ALA A 149 -7.18 17.67 0.24
CA ALA A 149 -6.16 16.63 0.09
C ALA A 149 -6.14 15.67 1.28
N SER A 150 -6.12 16.19 2.51
CA SER A 150 -6.18 15.36 3.72
C SER A 150 -7.44 14.50 3.78
N ARG A 151 -8.59 15.07 3.43
CA ARG A 151 -9.86 14.34 3.38
C ARG A 151 -9.87 13.24 2.31
N ALA A 152 -9.30 13.51 1.14
CA ALA A 152 -9.19 12.53 0.06
C ALA A 152 -8.30 11.33 0.46
N LEU A 153 -7.24 11.58 1.21
CA LEU A 153 -6.28 10.56 1.62
C LEU A 153 -6.70 9.76 2.86
N ALA A 154 -7.57 10.29 3.72
CA ALA A 154 -7.97 9.63 4.97
C ALA A 154 -8.55 8.22 4.78
N ASN A 155 -9.26 7.97 3.66
CA ASN A 155 -9.74 6.63 3.34
C ASN A 155 -8.63 5.73 2.77
N ALA A 156 -7.71 6.30 2.01
CA ALA A 156 -6.56 5.56 1.47
C ALA A 156 -5.66 5.05 2.61
N GLU A 157 -5.39 5.85 3.63
CA GLU A 157 -4.64 5.43 4.83
C GLU A 157 -5.25 4.20 5.50
N LYS A 158 -6.59 4.18 5.65
CA LYS A 158 -7.32 3.04 6.24
C LYS A 158 -7.18 1.78 5.39
N VAL A 159 -7.30 1.91 4.07
CA VAL A 159 -7.22 0.79 3.13
C VAL A 159 -5.80 0.24 3.05
N ILE A 160 -4.79 1.11 2.99
CA ILE A 160 -3.38 0.71 2.93
C ILE A 160 -2.91 0.23 4.31
N GLY A 161 -3.48 0.78 5.40
CA GLY A 161 -3.07 0.50 6.77
C GLY A 161 -1.76 1.18 7.16
N LYS A 162 -1.44 2.33 6.53
CA LYS A 162 -0.22 3.10 6.78
C LYS A 162 -0.53 4.59 6.76
N THR A 163 0.21 5.36 7.55
CA THR A 163 0.17 6.82 7.54
C THR A 163 0.73 7.37 6.22
N ILE A 164 0.10 8.42 5.70
CA ILE A 164 0.56 9.12 4.50
C ILE A 164 1.07 10.51 4.90
N ASN A 165 2.38 10.71 4.82
CA ASN A 165 3.03 11.98 5.04
C ASN A 165 2.96 12.80 3.76
N VAL A 166 2.14 13.85 3.75
CA VAL A 166 1.90 14.66 2.56
C VAL A 166 2.76 15.91 2.58
N GLN A 167 3.53 16.10 1.53
CA GLN A 167 4.22 17.34 1.22
C GLN A 167 3.57 18.03 0.01
N PHE A 168 3.62 19.34 -0.02
CA PHE A 168 3.01 20.16 -1.07
C PHE A 168 4.07 21.03 -1.74
N ALA A 169 4.02 21.10 -3.06
CA ALA A 169 4.84 22.01 -3.85
C ALA A 169 3.97 22.76 -4.85
N SER A 170 4.32 24.03 -5.13
CA SER A 170 3.77 24.71 -6.30
C SER A 170 4.44 24.20 -7.58
N ASN A 171 3.78 24.37 -8.74
CA ASN A 171 4.41 24.04 -10.02
C ASN A 171 5.72 24.81 -10.22
N PHE A 172 5.72 26.08 -9.83
CA PHE A 172 6.89 26.93 -9.94
C PHE A 172 8.08 26.38 -9.13
N ASP A 173 7.85 25.95 -7.88
CA ASP A 173 8.91 25.37 -7.04
C ASP A 173 9.36 24.02 -7.57
N TRP A 174 8.43 23.21 -8.08
CA TRP A 174 8.73 21.89 -8.65
C TRP A 174 9.59 22.00 -9.91
N GLU A 175 9.24 22.88 -10.85
CA GLU A 175 9.98 23.08 -12.10
C GLU A 175 11.38 23.67 -11.87
N ARG A 176 11.49 24.64 -10.97
CA ARG A 176 12.73 25.36 -10.69
C ARG A 176 13.58 24.77 -9.58
N GLU A 177 13.16 23.65 -9.00
CA GLU A 177 13.84 23.06 -7.85
C GLU A 177 14.06 24.06 -6.70
N GLY A 178 13.00 24.82 -6.40
CA GLY A 178 13.00 25.99 -5.54
C GLY A 178 13.37 25.77 -4.08
N SER A 179 13.51 24.50 -3.63
CA SER A 179 13.92 24.15 -2.28
C SER A 179 14.90 22.98 -2.26
N ASP A 180 15.71 22.89 -1.17
CA ASP A 180 16.61 21.75 -0.96
C ASP A 180 15.84 20.42 -0.89
N TYR A 181 14.65 20.44 -0.32
CA TYR A 181 13.77 19.29 -0.24
C TYR A 181 13.42 18.76 -1.65
N ILE A 182 12.98 19.64 -2.57
CA ILE A 182 12.61 19.24 -3.93
C ILE A 182 13.83 18.71 -4.68
N ARG A 183 14.99 19.33 -4.53
CA ARG A 183 16.24 18.83 -5.12
C ARG A 183 16.57 17.43 -4.61
N GLN A 184 16.45 17.21 -3.29
CA GLN A 184 16.69 15.91 -2.68
C GLN A 184 15.69 14.85 -3.17
N VAL A 185 14.42 15.19 -3.27
CA VAL A 185 13.38 14.27 -3.77
C VAL A 185 13.67 13.84 -5.20
N LYS A 186 14.02 14.78 -6.09
CA LYS A 186 14.33 14.49 -7.50
C LYS A 186 15.61 13.66 -7.72
N GLN A 187 16.55 13.71 -6.78
CA GLN A 187 17.80 12.91 -6.83
C GLN A 187 17.60 11.46 -6.34
N ASN A 188 16.46 11.14 -5.75
CA ASN A 188 16.14 9.83 -5.19
C ASN A 188 15.06 9.12 -6.02
N PRO A 189 14.82 7.82 -5.78
CA PRO A 189 13.70 7.14 -6.40
C PRO A 189 12.39 7.89 -6.20
N LEU A 190 11.68 8.07 -7.28
CA LEU A 190 10.45 8.83 -7.36
C LEU A 190 9.48 8.05 -8.25
N LEU A 191 8.27 7.83 -7.79
CA LEU A 191 7.23 7.18 -8.57
C LEU A 191 6.09 8.15 -8.83
N GLU A 192 5.92 8.56 -10.07
CA GLU A 192 4.78 9.37 -10.48
C GLU A 192 3.49 8.55 -10.51
N LEU A 193 2.43 9.11 -9.92
CA LEU A 193 1.10 8.51 -9.88
C LEU A 193 0.27 9.04 -11.06
N GLN A 194 -0.40 8.14 -11.78
CA GLN A 194 -1.31 8.50 -12.85
C GLN A 194 -2.65 8.95 -12.25
N VAL A 195 -2.81 10.27 -12.04
CA VAL A 195 -3.98 10.89 -11.39
C VAL A 195 -5.00 11.49 -12.36
N ALA A 196 -4.84 11.23 -13.67
CA ALA A 196 -5.75 11.68 -14.72
C ALA A 196 -7.01 10.80 -14.86
#